data_fc6030e6eda1f0fc5ea2f0d3b153974c
#
_entry.id   fc6030e6eda1f0fc5ea2f0d3b153974c
#
_cell.length_a   1.000
_cell.length_b   1.000
_cell.length_c   1.000
_cell.angle_alpha   90.00
_cell.angle_beta   90.00
_cell.angle_gamma   90.00
#
_symmetry.space_group_name_H-M   'P 1'
#
loop_
_entity.id
_entity.type
_entity.pdbx_description
1 polymer ?
#
loop_
_entity_poly.entity_id
_entity_poly.type
_entity_poly.pdbx_seq_one_letter_code
_entity_poly.pdbx_strand_id
1 'polypeptide(L)'
;MSNFKSYNIKRFGAIAMAGGLTLGLAACGAKTASKTASNTTTSNTASATSAASSSDYFTDRDLSGDYDDASATHITLSDSASTVDGQGASVNGSTITITSEGTYVFSGSLSNGQIKVGADDTAKVQIVLKGVSISNSGSAAIYVKTADKVFVTTAEGSDNRLTSSGSFAADGDIKVDGAIFSKQDLVINGKGSLSVKSSANGIVSKDDLKLTGSTVTIDAQGKGLEANDSIRIADGTYTINASDDAIHADSSDTEAGFFYMSGGTLALSSGDDGIHADGKLNIVGGKIVVSQSNEGLEGSQIVIDGGDINVTSKDDGLNAAGDSNTSSDYSITINGGKLEVNASGDGIDSNGDIYINGGETYVSGATNNGDSALDYGDRSKGVISGGTLIATGYSGMAEAFDSSSTQGMILYGLSNTSSETVTVTDSSGNVLASYTPPKNYNAVYVSAPGMTTGNSYTIATGSSRQTISLDSIVTTSGNVNSRGMGGPGGMGGSGNSGGPGGSGGPGGSGGSGSAGGPGGMGGSGSSGKSGRSGK
;
A
#
# COMPACT_ATOMS: atom_id res chain seq x y z
N MET A 1 9.16 38.08 14.05
CA MET A 1 7.78 38.47 13.78
C MET A 1 7.40 37.86 12.46
N SER A 2 6.87 36.66 12.48
CA SER A 2 6.53 35.87 11.30
C SER A 2 5.04 36.07 10.99
N ASN A 3 4.77 36.52 9.78
CA ASN A 3 3.40 36.66 9.27
C ASN A 3 2.93 35.28 8.78
N PHE A 4 2.06 34.65 9.54
CA PHE A 4 1.25 33.54 9.08
C PHE A 4 0.14 34.08 8.15
N LYS A 5 0.15 33.68 6.90
CA LYS A 5 -1.00 33.82 6.00
C LYS A 5 -1.95 32.64 6.24
N SER A 6 -3.12 32.94 6.74
CA SER A 6 -4.22 31.99 6.88
C SER A 6 -4.75 31.59 5.50
N TYR A 7 -4.70 30.31 5.18
CA TYR A 7 -5.42 29.73 4.04
C TYR A 7 -6.88 29.50 4.44
N ASN A 8 -7.78 29.96 3.57
CA ASN A 8 -9.22 29.81 3.74
C ASN A 8 -9.66 28.37 3.46
N ILE A 9 -10.10 27.69 4.50
CA ILE A 9 -10.78 26.39 4.41
C ILE A 9 -12.19 26.62 3.85
N LYS A 10 -12.46 26.13 2.66
CA LYS A 10 -13.82 26.02 2.11
C LYS A 10 -14.57 24.91 2.84
N ARG A 11 -15.45 25.30 3.78
CA ARG A 11 -16.40 24.38 4.42
C ARG A 11 -17.41 23.89 3.40
N PHE A 12 -17.49 22.60 3.19
CA PHE A 12 -18.61 21.97 2.51
C PHE A 12 -19.85 21.99 3.39
N GLY A 13 -20.89 22.66 2.91
CA GLY A 13 -22.17 22.77 3.62
C GLY A 13 -22.98 21.48 3.50
N ALA A 14 -23.41 20.95 4.63
CA ALA A 14 -24.39 19.88 4.69
C ALA A 14 -25.75 20.35 4.17
N ILE A 15 -26.23 19.73 3.09
CA ILE A 15 -27.60 19.93 2.58
C ILE A 15 -28.50 18.91 3.27
N ALA A 16 -29.35 19.40 4.19
CA ALA A 16 -30.44 18.63 4.76
C ALA A 16 -31.62 18.63 3.77
N MET A 17 -31.93 17.47 3.19
CA MET A 17 -33.17 17.27 2.43
C MET A 17 -34.26 16.73 3.34
N ALA A 18 -35.28 17.55 3.57
CA ALA A 18 -36.54 17.14 4.18
C ALA A 18 -37.43 16.50 3.11
N GLY A 19 -37.67 15.21 3.23
CA GLY A 19 -38.58 14.47 2.36
C GLY A 19 -40.02 14.54 2.84
N GLY A 20 -40.91 15.05 2.01
CA GLY A 20 -42.34 15.08 2.23
C GLY A 20 -43.02 13.74 1.94
N LEU A 21 -43.88 13.34 2.86
CA LEU A 21 -44.72 12.16 2.85
C LEU A 21 -45.99 12.42 2.01
N THR A 22 -46.24 11.65 0.94
CA THR A 22 -47.59 11.60 0.33
C THR A 22 -48.15 10.18 0.41
N LEU A 23 -49.25 10.05 1.14
CA LEU A 23 -50.10 8.86 1.18
C LEU A 23 -50.95 8.75 -0.11
N GLY A 24 -50.98 7.57 -0.69
CA GLY A 24 -51.94 7.18 -1.71
C GLY A 24 -52.59 5.82 -1.35
N LEU A 25 -53.87 5.84 -0.96
CA LEU A 25 -54.71 4.65 -0.75
C LEU A 25 -55.39 4.25 -2.08
N ALA A 26 -55.46 2.94 -2.34
CA ALA A 26 -56.65 2.22 -2.88
C ALA A 26 -56.23 0.76 -3.13
N ALA A 27 -56.79 -0.19 -2.53
CA ALA A 27 -58.05 -0.87 -2.42
C ALA A 27 -58.12 -2.23 -3.16
N CYS A 28 -58.34 -3.27 -2.34
CA CYS A 28 -59.10 -4.50 -2.56
C CYS A 28 -58.68 -5.58 -3.57
N GLY A 29 -58.49 -6.79 -2.99
CA GLY A 29 -58.55 -8.07 -3.66
C GLY A 29 -58.19 -9.23 -2.71
N ALA A 30 -59.20 -9.77 -2.02
CA ALA A 30 -59.07 -10.95 -1.16
C ALA A 30 -58.92 -12.25 -1.93
N LYS A 31 -58.07 -13.18 -1.45
CA LYS A 31 -58.46 -14.59 -1.17
C LYS A 31 -57.32 -15.45 -0.58
N THR A 32 -57.71 -16.08 0.50
CA THR A 32 -57.39 -17.41 1.07
C THR A 32 -55.99 -17.68 1.65
N ALA A 33 -56.09 -18.03 2.92
CA ALA A 33 -55.06 -18.43 3.87
C ALA A 33 -54.36 -19.76 3.55
N SER A 34 -53.06 -19.81 3.83
CA SER A 34 -52.39 -21.02 4.31
C SER A 34 -51.44 -20.63 5.42
N LYS A 35 -51.58 -21.24 6.59
CA LYS A 35 -50.72 -21.06 7.76
C LYS A 35 -49.40 -21.80 7.53
N THR A 36 -48.29 -21.07 7.55
CA THR A 36 -46.98 -21.68 7.81
C THR A 36 -46.26 -20.80 8.84
N ALA A 37 -45.78 -21.43 9.90
CA ALA A 37 -45.15 -20.79 11.02
C ALA A 37 -43.86 -20.04 10.57
N SER A 38 -43.78 -18.76 10.88
CA SER A 38 -42.62 -17.95 10.66
C SER A 38 -41.70 -18.04 11.88
N ASN A 39 -40.58 -18.70 11.73
CA ASN A 39 -39.44 -18.56 12.62
C ASN A 39 -38.82 -17.19 12.37
N THR A 40 -38.92 -16.30 13.33
CA THR A 40 -38.26 -14.99 13.31
C THR A 40 -36.80 -15.20 13.67
N THR A 41 -35.97 -15.33 12.67
CA THR A 41 -34.52 -15.21 12.84
C THR A 41 -34.18 -13.71 12.87
N THR A 42 -33.79 -13.22 14.03
CA THR A 42 -33.26 -11.87 14.18
C THR A 42 -31.87 -11.84 13.52
N SER A 43 -31.80 -11.36 12.29
CA SER A 43 -30.52 -11.04 11.66
C SER A 43 -29.99 -9.75 12.28
N ASN A 44 -28.93 -9.86 13.07
CA ASN A 44 -28.07 -8.74 13.40
C ASN A 44 -27.42 -8.26 12.09
N THR A 45 -27.96 -7.19 11.54
CA THR A 45 -27.30 -6.47 10.46
C THR A 45 -26.15 -5.67 11.09
N ALA A 46 -24.94 -6.18 11.00
CA ALA A 46 -23.76 -5.35 11.14
C ALA A 46 -23.88 -4.24 10.10
N SER A 47 -23.74 -2.98 10.53
CA SER A 47 -23.67 -1.84 9.62
C SER A 47 -22.46 -2.05 8.71
N ALA A 48 -22.71 -2.50 7.49
CA ALA A 48 -21.75 -2.38 6.42
C ALA A 48 -21.56 -0.87 6.17
N THR A 49 -20.41 -0.35 6.52
CA THR A 49 -19.95 0.95 6.04
C THR A 49 -20.00 0.83 4.52
N SER A 50 -20.82 1.64 3.85
CA SER A 50 -20.92 1.61 2.39
C SER A 50 -19.53 1.90 1.83
N ALA A 51 -18.95 0.96 1.07
CA ALA A 51 -17.75 1.23 0.29
C ALA A 51 -17.99 2.49 -0.55
N ALA A 52 -17.06 3.43 -0.48
CA ALA A 52 -17.13 4.66 -1.28
C ALA A 52 -17.23 4.26 -2.76
N SER A 53 -18.15 4.89 -3.48
CA SER A 53 -18.29 4.60 -4.91
C SER A 53 -17.11 5.18 -5.69
N SER A 54 -16.75 4.59 -6.82
CA SER A 54 -15.67 5.13 -7.67
C SER A 54 -15.90 6.58 -8.10
N SER A 55 -17.17 7.04 -8.12
CA SER A 55 -17.56 8.43 -8.38
C SER A 55 -17.09 9.42 -7.30
N ASP A 56 -16.73 8.94 -6.11
CA ASP A 56 -16.24 9.81 -5.04
C ASP A 56 -14.75 10.14 -5.23
N TYR A 57 -14.03 9.32 -6.01
CA TYR A 57 -12.59 9.45 -6.24
C TYR A 57 -12.23 10.05 -7.60
N PHE A 58 -13.12 9.94 -8.61
CA PHE A 58 -12.86 10.37 -9.98
C PHE A 58 -14.05 11.13 -10.55
N THR A 59 -13.77 12.22 -11.27
CA THR A 59 -14.77 12.89 -12.10
C THR A 59 -14.83 12.23 -13.49
N ASP A 60 -15.92 12.44 -14.23
CA ASP A 60 -16.04 11.97 -15.63
C ASP A 60 -14.87 12.44 -16.51
N ARG A 61 -14.37 13.67 -16.27
CA ARG A 61 -13.24 14.21 -17.01
C ARG A 61 -11.91 13.56 -16.62
N ASP A 62 -11.74 13.11 -15.37
CA ASP A 62 -10.55 12.38 -14.97
C ASP A 62 -10.48 11.03 -15.71
N LEU A 63 -11.62 10.38 -15.94
CA LEU A 63 -11.74 9.09 -16.60
C LEU A 63 -11.69 9.18 -18.14
N SER A 64 -11.91 10.37 -18.72
CA SER A 64 -11.92 10.55 -20.17
C SER A 64 -10.60 11.14 -20.67
N GLY A 65 -9.97 10.44 -21.63
CA GLY A 65 -8.85 10.98 -22.41
C GLY A 65 -9.30 11.70 -23.70
N ASP A 66 -10.59 11.98 -23.85
CA ASP A 66 -11.12 12.61 -25.05
C ASP A 66 -10.74 14.08 -25.12
N TYR A 67 -10.55 14.55 -26.34
CA TYR A 67 -10.29 15.96 -26.65
C TYR A 67 -10.80 16.33 -28.04
N ASP A 68 -11.13 17.60 -28.26
CA ASP A 68 -11.49 18.13 -29.56
C ASP A 68 -10.25 18.68 -30.27
N ASP A 69 -9.72 17.89 -31.20
CA ASP A 69 -8.51 18.24 -31.98
C ASP A 69 -8.70 19.51 -32.82
N ALA A 70 -9.94 19.80 -33.28
CA ALA A 70 -10.21 20.94 -34.13
C ALA A 70 -10.19 22.29 -33.40
N SER A 71 -10.51 22.30 -32.12
CA SER A 71 -10.47 23.51 -31.27
C SER A 71 -9.19 23.63 -30.44
N ALA A 72 -8.30 22.64 -30.49
CA ALA A 72 -7.07 22.62 -29.72
C ALA A 72 -6.00 23.57 -30.29
N THR A 73 -5.13 24.06 -29.45
CA THR A 73 -3.88 24.72 -29.86
C THR A 73 -2.84 23.64 -30.17
N HIS A 74 -2.31 23.68 -31.42
CA HIS A 74 -1.32 22.70 -31.86
C HIS A 74 0.10 23.22 -31.69
N ILE A 75 0.96 22.40 -31.10
CA ILE A 75 2.36 22.72 -30.89
C ILE A 75 3.24 21.66 -31.56
N THR A 76 4.09 22.11 -32.48
CA THR A 76 5.12 21.27 -33.07
C THR A 76 6.45 21.58 -32.42
N LEU A 77 6.99 20.59 -31.72
CA LEU A 77 8.27 20.68 -31.00
C LEU A 77 9.44 20.49 -32.00
N SER A 78 10.44 21.36 -31.92
CA SER A 78 11.67 21.27 -32.73
C SER A 78 12.81 22.02 -32.04
N ASP A 79 14.01 21.44 -32.04
CA ASP A 79 15.23 22.09 -31.50
C ASP A 79 15.61 23.35 -32.31
N SER A 80 15.26 23.42 -33.58
CA SER A 80 15.54 24.61 -34.40
C SER A 80 14.57 25.75 -34.08
N ALA A 81 13.28 25.47 -34.03
CA ALA A 81 12.22 26.41 -33.67
C ALA A 81 10.90 25.64 -33.49
N SER A 82 10.39 25.56 -32.30
CA SER A 82 9.03 25.07 -32.04
C SER A 82 7.99 26.09 -32.54
N THR A 83 6.84 25.60 -32.98
CA THR A 83 5.74 26.46 -33.48
C THR A 83 4.48 26.25 -32.69
N VAL A 84 3.69 27.31 -32.53
CA VAL A 84 2.35 27.31 -31.93
C VAL A 84 1.34 27.76 -32.97
N ASP A 85 0.35 26.92 -33.21
CA ASP A 85 -0.82 27.24 -34.03
C ASP A 85 -2.05 27.24 -33.11
N GLY A 86 -2.47 28.42 -32.71
CA GLY A 86 -3.53 28.69 -31.75
C GLY A 86 -3.13 29.73 -30.72
N GLN A 87 -3.81 29.71 -29.58
CA GLN A 87 -3.62 30.70 -28.52
C GLN A 87 -3.35 30.03 -27.15
N GLY A 88 -2.95 30.82 -26.16
CA GLY A 88 -2.75 30.35 -24.78
C GLY A 88 -1.41 29.68 -24.52
N ALA A 89 -0.55 29.54 -25.54
CA ALA A 89 0.81 29.06 -25.40
C ALA A 89 1.79 29.98 -26.12
N SER A 90 3.04 30.00 -25.65
CA SER A 90 4.15 30.75 -26.22
C SER A 90 5.43 29.93 -26.20
N VAL A 91 6.35 30.24 -27.12
CA VAL A 91 7.68 29.62 -27.22
C VAL A 91 8.75 30.62 -26.82
N ASN A 92 9.64 30.23 -25.92
CA ASN A 92 10.85 30.97 -25.58
C ASN A 92 12.03 29.98 -25.57
N GLY A 93 12.80 29.99 -26.65
CA GLY A 93 13.86 29.00 -26.87
C GLY A 93 13.28 27.58 -26.95
N SER A 94 13.72 26.69 -26.07
CA SER A 94 13.21 25.31 -25.94
C SER A 94 12.13 25.14 -24.86
N THR A 95 11.64 26.24 -24.29
CA THR A 95 10.53 26.21 -23.31
C THR A 95 9.23 26.65 -23.97
N ILE A 96 8.23 25.78 -23.91
CA ILE A 96 6.86 26.08 -24.29
C ILE A 96 6.07 26.39 -23.02
N THR A 97 5.52 27.62 -22.91
CA THR A 97 4.75 28.05 -21.76
C THR A 97 3.26 28.13 -22.09
N ILE A 98 2.45 27.38 -21.37
CA ILE A 98 0.99 27.43 -21.42
C ILE A 98 0.53 28.39 -20.31
N THR A 99 -0.31 29.39 -20.70
CA THR A 99 -0.76 30.46 -19.78
C THR A 99 -2.27 30.56 -19.65
N SER A 100 -3.03 29.71 -20.33
CA SER A 100 -4.49 29.76 -20.30
C SER A 100 -5.11 28.38 -20.24
N GLU A 101 -6.36 28.31 -19.79
CA GLU A 101 -7.21 27.13 -19.91
C GLU A 101 -7.32 26.69 -21.38
N GLY A 102 -7.36 25.38 -21.63
CA GLY A 102 -7.56 24.84 -22.96
C GLY A 102 -6.91 23.49 -23.18
N THR A 103 -7.02 23.02 -24.42
CA THR A 103 -6.41 21.78 -24.90
C THR A 103 -5.23 22.11 -25.82
N TYR A 104 -4.09 21.52 -25.56
CA TYR A 104 -2.82 21.75 -26.25
C TYR A 104 -2.27 20.42 -26.76
N VAL A 105 -2.25 20.25 -28.08
CA VAL A 105 -1.79 19.03 -28.74
C VAL A 105 -0.33 19.19 -29.15
N PHE A 106 0.52 18.37 -28.58
CA PHE A 106 1.96 18.39 -28.80
C PHE A 106 2.40 17.24 -29.69
N SER A 107 3.31 17.54 -30.62
CA SER A 107 4.00 16.56 -31.44
C SER A 107 5.46 16.98 -31.68
N GLY A 108 6.34 16.02 -32.06
CA GLY A 108 7.75 16.31 -32.35
C GLY A 108 8.66 16.15 -31.14
N SER A 109 9.84 16.80 -31.19
CA SER A 109 10.87 16.53 -30.18
C SER A 109 11.68 17.75 -29.76
N LEU A 110 12.16 17.69 -28.49
CA LEU A 110 13.14 18.61 -27.93
C LEU A 110 14.27 17.81 -27.27
N SER A 111 15.50 18.04 -27.71
CA SER A 111 16.69 17.38 -27.14
C SER A 111 17.07 17.93 -25.76
N ASN A 112 16.67 19.17 -25.46
CA ASN A 112 16.80 19.79 -24.14
C ASN A 112 15.75 20.91 -23.98
N GLY A 113 14.53 20.56 -23.57
CA GLY A 113 13.42 21.51 -23.48
C GLY A 113 12.39 21.14 -22.42
N GLN A 114 11.33 21.95 -22.35
CA GLN A 114 10.33 21.83 -21.31
C GLN A 114 8.96 22.32 -21.78
N ILE A 115 7.90 21.63 -21.36
CA ILE A 115 6.55 22.18 -21.34
C ILE A 115 6.29 22.72 -19.94
N LYS A 116 6.01 24.02 -19.81
CA LYS A 116 5.70 24.69 -18.57
C LYS A 116 4.26 25.18 -18.56
N VAL A 117 3.51 24.89 -17.48
CA VAL A 117 2.17 25.43 -17.25
C VAL A 117 2.24 26.48 -16.16
N GLY A 118 1.77 27.67 -16.48
CA GLY A 118 1.64 28.81 -15.58
C GLY A 118 0.36 29.54 -15.90
N ALA A 119 -0.78 28.85 -15.78
CA ALA A 119 -2.12 29.36 -16.04
C ALA A 119 -2.74 29.91 -14.76
N ASP A 120 -3.96 30.44 -14.86
CA ASP A 120 -4.76 30.89 -13.72
C ASP A 120 -5.03 29.71 -12.77
N ASP A 121 -5.16 29.97 -11.48
CA ASP A 121 -5.40 28.96 -10.43
C ASP A 121 -6.78 28.26 -10.53
N THR A 122 -7.65 28.76 -11.41
CA THR A 122 -8.94 28.14 -11.75
C THR A 122 -8.93 27.40 -13.09
N ALA A 123 -7.81 27.47 -13.83
CA ALA A 123 -7.70 26.94 -15.19
C ALA A 123 -7.50 25.41 -15.21
N LYS A 124 -8.26 24.75 -16.05
CA LYS A 124 -8.05 23.32 -16.38
C LYS A 124 -7.34 23.20 -17.72
N VAL A 125 -6.14 22.66 -17.69
CA VAL A 125 -5.26 22.52 -18.86
C VAL A 125 -5.16 21.05 -19.26
N GLN A 126 -5.36 20.77 -20.57
CA GLN A 126 -5.13 19.44 -21.13
C GLN A 126 -3.93 19.45 -22.08
N ILE A 127 -2.89 18.72 -21.75
CA ILE A 127 -1.69 18.48 -22.55
C ILE A 127 -1.86 17.14 -23.25
N VAL A 128 -2.09 17.14 -24.55
CA VAL A 128 -2.21 15.93 -25.35
C VAL A 128 -0.85 15.61 -25.99
N LEU A 129 -0.29 14.47 -25.63
CA LEU A 129 0.96 13.97 -26.18
C LEU A 129 0.68 13.08 -27.40
N LYS A 130 1.08 13.52 -28.60
CA LYS A 130 0.81 12.86 -29.90
C LYS A 130 2.13 12.60 -30.63
N GLY A 131 2.91 11.65 -30.14
CA GLY A 131 4.25 11.35 -30.67
C GLY A 131 5.31 12.35 -30.19
N VAL A 132 5.40 12.56 -28.89
CA VAL A 132 6.29 13.54 -28.26
C VAL A 132 7.55 12.86 -27.72
N SER A 133 8.72 13.49 -27.94
CA SER A 133 9.97 13.12 -27.28
C SER A 133 10.64 14.37 -26.70
N ILE A 134 10.67 14.49 -25.36
CA ILE A 134 11.31 15.61 -24.68
C ILE A 134 12.38 15.07 -23.74
N SER A 135 13.59 15.62 -23.86
CA SER A 135 14.65 15.48 -22.85
C SER A 135 14.86 16.81 -22.14
N ASN A 136 15.21 16.77 -20.85
CA ASN A 136 15.62 17.94 -20.08
C ASN A 136 16.79 17.56 -19.17
N SER A 137 17.87 18.32 -19.19
CA SER A 137 19.10 18.01 -18.45
C SER A 137 19.22 18.73 -17.10
N GLY A 138 18.19 19.41 -16.63
CA GLY A 138 18.26 20.20 -15.38
C GLY A 138 16.93 20.50 -14.73
N SER A 139 15.82 19.94 -15.25
CA SER A 139 14.47 20.16 -14.69
C SER A 139 13.50 19.10 -15.20
N ALA A 140 12.23 19.23 -14.83
CA ALA A 140 11.14 18.43 -15.39
C ALA A 140 10.96 18.65 -16.89
N ALA A 141 10.63 17.60 -17.65
CA ALA A 141 10.21 17.70 -19.04
C ALA A 141 8.81 18.34 -19.15
N ILE A 142 7.92 18.06 -18.19
CA ILE A 142 6.64 18.76 -17.99
C ILE A 142 6.62 19.33 -16.58
N TYR A 143 6.49 20.66 -16.47
CA TYR A 143 6.43 21.38 -15.20
C TYR A 143 5.16 22.19 -15.06
N VAL A 144 4.30 21.81 -14.13
CA VAL A 144 3.08 22.55 -13.77
C VAL A 144 3.37 23.41 -12.54
N LYS A 145 3.40 24.73 -12.73
CA LYS A 145 3.64 25.69 -11.65
C LYS A 145 2.33 26.17 -11.03
N THR A 146 1.35 26.53 -11.86
CA THR A 146 0.03 27.00 -11.46
C THR A 146 -1.03 26.55 -12.46
N ALA A 147 -2.15 26.05 -11.97
CA ALA A 147 -3.40 25.72 -12.64
C ALA A 147 -4.41 25.33 -11.54
N ASP A 148 -5.66 24.98 -11.84
CA ASP A 148 -6.54 24.21 -10.97
C ASP A 148 -6.19 22.70 -11.11
N LYS A 149 -6.14 22.23 -12.35
CA LYS A 149 -5.87 20.82 -12.67
C LYS A 149 -5.22 20.68 -14.04
N VAL A 150 -4.27 19.77 -14.17
CA VAL A 150 -3.65 19.44 -15.45
C VAL A 150 -3.88 17.98 -15.82
N PHE A 151 -4.32 17.75 -17.05
CA PHE A 151 -4.46 16.44 -17.67
C PHE A 151 -3.29 16.24 -18.65
N VAL A 152 -2.52 15.19 -18.45
CA VAL A 152 -1.54 14.71 -19.43
C VAL A 152 -2.15 13.50 -20.14
N THR A 153 -2.64 13.74 -21.35
CA THR A 153 -3.38 12.76 -22.14
C THR A 153 -2.47 12.17 -23.20
N THR A 154 -2.30 10.85 -23.24
CA THR A 154 -1.61 10.17 -24.34
C THR A 154 -2.59 9.92 -25.49
N ALA A 155 -2.35 10.49 -26.66
CA ALA A 155 -3.22 10.27 -27.81
C ALA A 155 -3.22 8.79 -28.22
N GLU A 156 -4.37 8.28 -28.65
CA GLU A 156 -4.49 6.88 -29.07
C GLU A 156 -3.48 6.52 -30.17
N GLY A 157 -2.78 5.39 -30.00
CA GLY A 157 -1.77 4.90 -30.94
C GLY A 157 -0.48 5.72 -30.98
N SER A 158 -0.28 6.68 -30.05
CA SER A 158 0.95 7.44 -29.94
C SER A 158 1.93 6.82 -28.97
N ASP A 159 3.23 6.95 -29.28
CA ASP A 159 4.35 6.63 -28.39
C ASP A 159 5.02 7.92 -27.96
N ASN A 160 5.09 8.16 -26.64
CA ASN A 160 5.61 9.38 -26.06
C ASN A 160 6.77 9.05 -25.10
N ARG A 161 7.77 9.93 -25.06
CA ARG A 161 8.95 9.77 -24.22
C ARG A 161 9.30 11.08 -23.52
N LEU A 162 9.46 11.01 -22.21
CA LEU A 162 9.93 12.12 -21.39
C LEU A 162 11.16 11.64 -20.61
N THR A 163 12.27 12.38 -20.71
CA THR A 163 13.50 12.06 -20.02
C THR A 163 13.99 13.28 -19.28
N SER A 164 14.20 13.16 -17.99
CA SER A 164 14.85 14.20 -17.18
C SER A 164 16.11 13.66 -16.54
N SER A 165 17.19 14.37 -16.64
CA SER A 165 18.53 13.93 -16.22
C SER A 165 19.31 15.06 -15.57
N GLY A 166 20.42 14.70 -14.90
CA GLY A 166 21.27 15.67 -14.22
C GLY A 166 20.71 16.14 -12.89
N SER A 167 21.14 17.32 -12.45
CA SER A 167 20.68 17.93 -11.20
C SER A 167 19.51 18.85 -11.48
N PHE A 168 18.39 18.60 -10.82
CA PHE A 168 17.18 19.41 -10.99
C PHE A 168 17.37 20.79 -10.32
N ALA A 169 17.14 21.86 -11.10
CA ALA A 169 17.16 23.22 -10.62
C ALA A 169 15.85 23.59 -9.93
N ALA A 170 15.95 24.20 -8.75
CA ALA A 170 14.79 24.75 -8.07
C ALA A 170 14.23 25.98 -8.81
N ASP A 171 12.92 26.20 -8.78
CA ASP A 171 12.26 27.43 -9.25
C ASP A 171 11.84 28.27 -8.02
N GLY A 172 12.75 29.14 -7.56
CA GLY A 172 12.62 29.81 -6.28
C GLY A 172 12.68 28.81 -5.13
N ASP A 173 11.63 28.80 -4.31
CA ASP A 173 11.49 27.87 -3.17
C ASP A 173 10.87 26.49 -3.58
N ILE A 174 10.57 26.31 -4.88
CA ILE A 174 9.97 25.06 -5.38
C ILE A 174 11.10 24.09 -5.72
N LYS A 175 11.17 22.99 -5.01
CA LYS A 175 12.04 21.86 -5.36
C LYS A 175 11.35 21.07 -6.47
N VAL A 176 11.86 21.21 -7.71
CA VAL A 176 11.39 20.42 -8.85
C VAL A 176 12.25 19.16 -8.89
N ASP A 177 11.64 17.98 -8.72
CA ASP A 177 12.35 16.71 -8.56
C ASP A 177 11.73 15.52 -9.33
N GLY A 178 10.83 15.78 -10.25
CA GLY A 178 10.21 14.78 -11.11
C GLY A 178 10.37 15.06 -12.60
N ALA A 179 10.36 14.02 -13.45
CA ALA A 179 10.35 14.20 -14.90
C ALA A 179 9.03 14.83 -15.39
N ILE A 180 7.92 14.48 -14.76
CA ILE A 180 6.69 15.26 -14.73
C ILE A 180 6.54 15.76 -13.30
N PHE A 181 6.46 17.06 -13.12
CA PHE A 181 6.31 17.68 -11.81
C PHE A 181 5.13 18.67 -11.81
N SER A 182 4.21 18.47 -10.91
CA SER A 182 3.04 19.34 -10.72
C SER A 182 2.96 19.84 -9.28
N LYS A 183 2.62 21.10 -9.12
CA LYS A 183 2.19 21.67 -7.83
C LYS A 183 0.69 21.60 -7.60
N GLN A 184 -0.03 21.08 -8.55
CA GLN A 184 -1.48 21.09 -8.64
C GLN A 184 -1.98 19.69 -8.98
N ASP A 185 -3.27 19.47 -8.91
CA ASP A 185 -3.92 18.23 -9.36
C ASP A 185 -3.38 17.77 -10.71
N LEU A 186 -2.95 16.52 -10.80
CA LEU A 186 -2.42 15.91 -11.99
C LEU A 186 -3.18 14.64 -12.36
N VAL A 187 -3.60 14.55 -13.62
CA VAL A 187 -4.25 13.36 -14.16
C VAL A 187 -3.45 12.82 -15.34
N ILE A 188 -3.10 11.55 -15.32
CA ILE A 188 -2.52 10.83 -16.47
C ILE A 188 -3.62 9.96 -17.06
N ASN A 189 -4.00 10.23 -18.30
CA ASN A 189 -5.06 9.49 -19.00
C ASN A 189 -4.78 9.30 -20.50
N GLY A 190 -5.74 8.74 -21.22
CA GLY A 190 -5.64 8.48 -22.65
C GLY A 190 -5.39 7.00 -22.96
N LYS A 191 -5.04 6.71 -24.23
CA LYS A 191 -4.91 5.33 -24.75
C LYS A 191 -3.58 5.07 -25.47
N GLY A 192 -2.66 6.04 -25.47
CA GLY A 192 -1.32 5.90 -26.02
C GLY A 192 -0.33 5.34 -24.99
N SER A 193 0.95 5.32 -25.36
CA SER A 193 2.03 4.96 -24.45
C SER A 193 2.83 6.18 -24.00
N LEU A 194 3.39 6.09 -22.77
CA LEU A 194 4.28 7.09 -22.19
C LEU A 194 5.46 6.39 -21.47
N SER A 195 6.67 6.67 -21.94
CA SER A 195 7.89 6.26 -21.26
C SER A 195 8.48 7.45 -20.51
N VAL A 196 8.66 7.33 -19.20
CA VAL A 196 9.26 8.33 -18.32
C VAL A 196 10.58 7.80 -17.78
N LYS A 197 11.65 8.56 -18.00
CA LYS A 197 12.95 8.27 -17.41
C LYS A 197 13.44 9.46 -16.59
N SER A 198 13.86 9.23 -15.34
CA SER A 198 14.27 10.29 -14.43
C SER A 198 15.52 9.93 -13.63
N SER A 199 16.42 10.90 -13.46
CA SER A 199 17.53 10.85 -12.49
C SER A 199 17.12 11.28 -11.07
N ALA A 200 15.82 11.56 -10.87
CA ALA A 200 15.15 11.79 -9.60
C ALA A 200 13.82 11.04 -9.63
N ASN A 201 12.72 11.61 -9.15
CA ASN A 201 11.39 10.98 -9.18
C ASN A 201 10.80 10.95 -10.61
N GLY A 202 9.93 9.99 -10.88
CA GLY A 202 9.29 9.84 -12.17
C GLY A 202 8.19 10.89 -12.40
N ILE A 203 7.05 10.72 -11.75
CA ILE A 203 5.88 11.61 -11.83
C ILE A 203 5.53 12.07 -10.42
N VAL A 204 5.50 13.38 -10.22
CA VAL A 204 5.26 14.03 -8.92
C VAL A 204 4.06 14.97 -9.02
N SER A 205 3.13 14.85 -8.10
CA SER A 205 2.11 15.86 -7.80
C SER A 205 2.24 16.33 -6.35
N LYS A 206 2.25 17.62 -6.11
CA LYS A 206 2.21 18.16 -4.75
C LYS A 206 0.76 18.41 -4.27
N ASP A 207 -0.17 17.72 -4.90
CA ASP A 207 -1.60 17.66 -4.65
C ASP A 207 -2.08 16.24 -5.02
N ASP A 208 -3.26 16.03 -5.60
CA ASP A 208 -3.73 14.74 -6.09
C ASP A 208 -3.01 14.26 -7.36
N LEU A 209 -2.69 12.98 -7.45
CA LEU A 209 -2.25 12.28 -8.66
C LEU A 209 -3.26 11.20 -9.03
N LYS A 210 -3.86 11.31 -10.23
CA LYS A 210 -4.82 10.33 -10.74
C LYS A 210 -4.33 9.68 -12.02
N LEU A 211 -4.45 8.36 -12.09
CA LEU A 211 -4.07 7.55 -13.22
C LEU A 211 -5.30 6.77 -13.69
N THR A 212 -5.81 7.12 -14.87
CA THR A 212 -7.12 6.61 -15.32
C THR A 212 -7.09 6.03 -16.74
N GLY A 213 -5.89 5.74 -17.26
CA GLY A 213 -5.67 5.15 -18.57
C GLY A 213 -4.20 5.14 -18.95
N SER A 214 -3.90 4.99 -20.22
CA SER A 214 -2.55 4.94 -20.78
C SER A 214 -1.78 3.63 -20.47
N THR A 215 -0.72 3.40 -21.25
CA THR A 215 0.33 2.45 -20.93
C THR A 215 1.57 3.24 -20.56
N VAL A 216 1.96 3.21 -19.27
CA VAL A 216 3.05 4.02 -18.74
C VAL A 216 4.18 3.13 -18.26
N THR A 217 5.42 3.45 -18.68
CA THR A 217 6.63 2.82 -18.15
C THR A 217 7.49 3.89 -17.48
N ILE A 218 7.86 3.68 -16.22
CA ILE A 218 8.68 4.60 -15.44
C ILE A 218 9.97 3.91 -15.03
N ASP A 219 11.11 4.60 -15.24
CA ASP A 219 12.44 4.23 -14.78
C ASP A 219 13.01 5.44 -14.02
N ALA A 220 12.98 5.40 -12.68
CA ALA A 220 13.32 6.50 -11.80
C ALA A 220 14.45 6.12 -10.83
N GLN A 221 15.39 7.07 -10.61
CA GLN A 221 16.44 6.92 -9.59
C GLN A 221 15.98 7.32 -8.18
N GLY A 222 14.81 7.92 -8.05
CA GLY A 222 14.06 8.14 -6.82
C GLY A 222 12.76 7.35 -6.87
N LYS A 223 11.68 7.98 -6.41
CA LYS A 223 10.32 7.42 -6.41
C LYS A 223 9.74 7.34 -7.83
N GLY A 224 8.93 6.32 -8.08
CA GLY A 224 8.26 6.19 -9.36
C GLY A 224 7.11 7.18 -9.52
N LEU A 225 6.12 7.08 -8.66
CA LEU A 225 5.01 8.01 -8.49
C LEU A 225 5.08 8.62 -7.08
N GLU A 226 4.89 9.93 -6.97
CA GLU A 226 4.80 10.64 -5.70
C GLU A 226 3.62 11.59 -5.71
N ALA A 227 2.84 11.60 -4.63
CA ALA A 227 1.81 12.62 -4.43
C ALA A 227 1.69 12.98 -2.94
N ASN A 228 1.29 14.25 -2.67
CA ASN A 228 1.12 14.68 -1.29
C ASN A 228 -0.28 14.33 -0.77
N ASP A 229 -1.34 14.53 -1.56
CA ASP A 229 -2.69 14.32 -1.04
C ASP A 229 -3.19 12.90 -1.31
N SER A 230 -3.07 12.43 -2.55
CA SER A 230 -3.42 11.04 -2.85
C SER A 230 -2.87 10.55 -4.19
N ILE A 231 -2.73 9.22 -4.30
CA ILE A 231 -2.54 8.52 -5.57
C ILE A 231 -3.75 7.62 -5.80
N ARG A 232 -4.46 7.86 -6.93
CA ARG A 232 -5.68 7.14 -7.26
C ARG A 232 -5.58 6.51 -8.66
N ILE A 233 -5.89 5.21 -8.76
CA ILE A 233 -5.77 4.46 -10.01
C ILE A 233 -7.12 3.82 -10.35
N ALA A 234 -7.66 4.18 -11.53
CA ALA A 234 -8.91 3.61 -12.04
C ALA A 234 -8.68 2.58 -13.14
N ASP A 235 -7.74 2.81 -14.03
CA ASP A 235 -7.46 1.97 -15.19
C ASP A 235 -6.05 2.26 -15.74
N GLY A 236 -5.61 1.51 -16.74
CA GLY A 236 -4.31 1.64 -17.40
C GLY A 236 -3.35 0.51 -17.06
N THR A 237 -2.17 0.58 -17.66
CA THR A 237 -1.08 -0.38 -17.41
C THR A 237 0.19 0.37 -17.04
N TYR A 238 0.72 0.11 -15.88
CA TYR A 238 1.86 0.83 -15.31
C TYR A 238 2.96 -0.15 -14.96
N THR A 239 4.13 0.04 -15.57
CA THR A 239 5.37 -0.67 -15.22
C THR A 239 6.31 0.33 -14.59
N ILE A 240 6.65 0.13 -13.32
CA ILE A 240 7.43 1.08 -12.54
C ILE A 240 8.65 0.39 -11.97
N ASN A 241 9.82 0.92 -12.33
CA ASN A 241 11.10 0.57 -11.72
C ASN A 241 11.64 1.82 -11.01
N ALA A 242 11.78 1.74 -9.70
CA ALA A 242 12.25 2.83 -8.85
C ALA A 242 13.42 2.38 -7.98
N SER A 243 14.34 3.29 -7.66
CA SER A 243 15.43 2.98 -6.72
C SER A 243 15.04 3.24 -5.25
N ASP A 244 13.96 3.96 -5.05
CA ASP A 244 13.22 4.25 -3.81
C ASP A 244 11.84 3.59 -3.95
N ASP A 245 10.76 4.14 -3.41
CA ASP A 245 9.41 3.57 -3.54
C ASP A 245 8.90 3.58 -4.99
N ALA A 246 8.21 2.53 -5.39
CA ALA A 246 7.57 2.56 -6.70
C ALA A 246 6.37 3.52 -6.70
N ILE A 247 5.58 3.54 -5.63
CA ILE A 247 4.44 4.46 -5.43
C ILE A 247 4.49 4.98 -4.00
N HIS A 248 4.43 6.32 -3.83
CA HIS A 248 4.50 6.98 -2.53
C HIS A 248 3.48 8.10 -2.40
N ALA A 249 2.52 7.91 -1.51
CA ALA A 249 1.55 8.94 -1.10
C ALA A 249 1.93 9.46 0.29
N ASP A 250 2.55 10.65 0.35
CA ASP A 250 3.19 11.24 1.54
C ASP A 250 2.45 12.51 1.97
N SER A 251 1.89 12.52 3.17
CA SER A 251 1.27 13.73 3.71
C SER A 251 1.37 13.80 5.23
N SER A 252 1.66 14.98 5.72
CA SER A 252 1.54 15.29 7.15
C SER A 252 0.09 15.59 7.60
N ASP A 253 -0.87 15.61 6.66
CA ASP A 253 -2.29 15.79 6.96
C ASP A 253 -2.96 14.43 7.15
N THR A 254 -3.68 14.24 8.25
CA THR A 254 -4.27 12.95 8.64
C THR A 254 -5.36 12.42 7.70
N GLU A 255 -5.90 13.25 6.82
CA GLU A 255 -6.91 12.86 5.83
C GLU A 255 -6.34 12.72 4.40
N ALA A 256 -5.04 12.98 4.23
CA ALA A 256 -4.30 12.89 2.97
C ALA A 256 -3.25 11.78 3.02
N GLY A 257 -2.39 11.71 2.01
CA GLY A 257 -1.36 10.66 1.93
C GLY A 257 -1.95 9.27 1.69
N PHE A 258 -3.08 9.14 0.97
CA PHE A 258 -3.72 7.85 0.77
C PHE A 258 -3.54 7.30 -0.65
N PHE A 259 -3.57 5.96 -0.73
CA PHE A 259 -3.62 5.24 -2.00
C PHE A 259 -4.98 4.58 -2.22
N TYR A 260 -5.51 4.69 -3.44
CA TYR A 260 -6.75 4.04 -3.85
C TYR A 260 -6.63 3.41 -5.25
N MET A 261 -7.01 2.15 -5.39
CA MET A 261 -7.03 1.48 -6.69
C MET A 261 -8.35 0.73 -6.91
N SER A 262 -9.03 1.06 -8.00
CA SER A 262 -10.28 0.39 -8.42
C SER A 262 -10.13 -0.48 -9.67
N GLY A 263 -9.04 -0.35 -10.41
CA GLY A 263 -8.79 -1.10 -11.64
C GLY A 263 -7.40 -0.85 -12.20
N GLY A 264 -7.13 -1.36 -13.40
CA GLY A 264 -5.83 -1.27 -14.05
C GLY A 264 -4.84 -2.37 -13.63
N THR A 265 -3.61 -2.24 -14.11
CA THR A 265 -2.53 -3.21 -13.85
C THR A 265 -1.27 -2.49 -13.42
N LEU A 266 -0.69 -2.88 -12.29
CA LEU A 266 0.58 -2.43 -11.76
C LEU A 266 1.61 -3.56 -11.80
N ALA A 267 2.78 -3.29 -12.38
CA ALA A 267 3.97 -4.13 -12.30
C ALA A 267 5.09 -3.29 -11.67
N LEU A 268 5.42 -3.59 -10.41
CA LEU A 268 6.28 -2.78 -9.57
C LEU A 268 7.58 -3.50 -9.22
N SER A 269 8.68 -2.74 -9.25
CA SER A 269 9.98 -3.14 -8.71
C SER A 269 10.60 -1.91 -8.06
N SER A 270 10.95 -2.00 -6.78
CA SER A 270 11.45 -0.89 -5.98
C SER A 270 12.70 -1.25 -5.19
N GLY A 271 13.46 -0.25 -4.80
CA GLY A 271 14.59 -0.37 -3.87
C GLY A 271 14.10 -0.39 -2.43
N ASP A 272 13.06 0.41 -2.16
CA ASP A 272 12.31 0.50 -0.92
C ASP A 272 10.90 -0.08 -1.14
N ASP A 273 9.81 0.61 -0.86
CA ASP A 273 8.49 -0.03 -0.84
C ASP A 273 7.82 -0.14 -2.21
N GLY A 274 7.03 -1.20 -2.37
CA GLY A 274 6.21 -1.37 -3.56
C GLY A 274 5.13 -0.30 -3.65
N ILE A 275 4.34 -0.13 -2.60
CA ILE A 275 3.37 0.96 -2.43
C ILE A 275 3.42 1.41 -0.98
N HIS A 276 3.77 2.68 -0.76
CA HIS A 276 3.75 3.34 0.53
C HIS A 276 2.65 4.41 0.57
N ALA A 277 1.87 4.44 1.64
CA ALA A 277 0.88 5.47 1.92
C ALA A 277 0.90 5.83 3.41
N ASP A 278 1.22 7.07 3.76
CA ASP A 278 1.15 7.52 5.17
C ASP A 278 -0.24 7.33 5.78
N GLY A 279 -1.26 7.48 4.94
CA GLY A 279 -2.66 7.27 5.26
C GLY A 279 -3.14 5.85 4.93
N LYS A 280 -4.37 5.79 4.44
CA LYS A 280 -5.03 4.55 4.08
C LYS A 280 -4.59 4.04 2.70
N LEU A 281 -4.31 2.74 2.61
CA LEU A 281 -4.12 2.02 1.36
C LEU A 281 -5.36 1.18 1.09
N ASN A 282 -6.13 1.49 0.03
CA ASN A 282 -7.37 0.78 -0.30
C ASN A 282 -7.34 0.23 -1.73
N ILE A 283 -7.49 -1.09 -1.86
CA ILE A 283 -7.55 -1.81 -3.14
C ILE A 283 -8.92 -2.47 -3.26
N VAL A 284 -9.74 -1.96 -4.18
CA VAL A 284 -11.06 -2.53 -4.47
C VAL A 284 -11.08 -3.38 -5.74
N GLY A 285 -10.03 -3.31 -6.56
CA GLY A 285 -9.90 -4.09 -7.78
C GLY A 285 -8.59 -3.86 -8.51
N GLY A 286 -8.45 -4.48 -9.68
CA GLY A 286 -7.25 -4.40 -10.51
C GLY A 286 -6.26 -5.53 -10.24
N LYS A 287 -5.08 -5.39 -10.84
CA LYS A 287 -3.98 -6.35 -10.69
C LYS A 287 -2.71 -5.66 -10.22
N ILE A 288 -2.10 -6.18 -9.17
CA ILE A 288 -0.84 -5.67 -8.61
C ILE A 288 0.18 -6.80 -8.55
N VAL A 289 1.36 -6.57 -9.12
CA VAL A 289 2.52 -7.44 -8.99
C VAL A 289 3.69 -6.61 -8.48
N VAL A 290 4.06 -6.82 -7.23
CA VAL A 290 5.31 -6.33 -6.66
C VAL A 290 6.33 -7.45 -6.79
N SER A 291 7.25 -7.31 -7.75
CA SER A 291 8.24 -8.36 -8.06
C SER A 291 9.47 -8.29 -7.18
N GLN A 292 9.74 -7.12 -6.60
CA GLN A 292 10.80 -6.83 -5.64
C GLN A 292 10.50 -5.53 -4.92
N SER A 293 10.71 -5.52 -3.59
CA SER A 293 10.65 -4.34 -2.73
C SER A 293 11.40 -4.61 -1.43
N ASN A 294 11.51 -3.61 -0.56
CA ASN A 294 11.79 -3.82 0.86
C ASN A 294 10.50 -4.29 1.51
N GLU A 295 9.52 -3.43 1.71
CA GLU A 295 8.16 -3.81 2.06
C GLU A 295 7.25 -3.83 0.83
N GLY A 296 6.24 -4.70 0.85
CA GLY A 296 5.37 -4.86 -0.30
C GLY A 296 4.33 -3.77 -0.43
N LEU A 297 3.45 -3.71 0.55
CA LEU A 297 2.39 -2.72 0.70
C LEU A 297 2.44 -2.17 2.11
N GLU A 298 2.68 -0.87 2.26
CA GLU A 298 2.71 -0.18 3.54
C GLU A 298 1.63 0.88 3.63
N GLY A 299 1.05 1.03 4.82
CA GLY A 299 0.08 2.08 5.11
C GLY A 299 -0.46 2.00 6.53
N SER A 300 -1.00 3.11 7.06
CA SER A 300 -1.59 3.10 8.41
C SER A 300 -2.79 2.15 8.51
N GLN A 301 -3.58 2.03 7.45
CA GLN A 301 -4.67 1.07 7.30
C GLN A 301 -4.64 0.47 5.91
N ILE A 302 -4.51 -0.85 5.81
CA ILE A 302 -4.56 -1.56 4.53
C ILE A 302 -5.91 -2.26 4.41
N VAL A 303 -6.67 -1.92 3.35
CA VAL A 303 -7.97 -2.55 3.07
C VAL A 303 -7.97 -3.13 1.66
N ILE A 304 -8.18 -4.44 1.58
CA ILE A 304 -8.27 -5.18 0.32
C ILE A 304 -9.70 -5.70 0.17
N ASP A 305 -10.49 -5.01 -0.64
CA ASP A 305 -11.87 -5.39 -0.96
C ASP A 305 -11.93 -6.30 -2.20
N GLY A 306 -10.87 -6.31 -3.04
CA GLY A 306 -10.79 -7.09 -4.27
C GLY A 306 -9.43 -7.01 -4.94
N GLY A 307 -9.36 -7.49 -6.18
CA GLY A 307 -8.13 -7.48 -6.99
C GLY A 307 -7.36 -8.82 -6.98
N ASP A 308 -6.32 -8.88 -7.82
CA ASP A 308 -5.35 -9.98 -7.93
C ASP A 308 -3.96 -9.43 -7.57
N ILE A 309 -3.51 -9.70 -6.35
CA ILE A 309 -2.34 -9.07 -5.73
C ILE A 309 -1.28 -10.13 -5.47
N ASN A 310 -0.08 -9.93 -6.02
CA ASN A 310 1.08 -10.76 -5.79
C ASN A 310 2.25 -9.90 -5.31
N VAL A 311 2.79 -10.22 -4.15
CA VAL A 311 3.86 -9.46 -3.50
C VAL A 311 5.06 -10.34 -3.23
N THR A 312 6.25 -9.85 -3.62
CA THR A 312 7.53 -10.40 -3.19
C THR A 312 8.37 -9.29 -2.56
N SER A 313 8.72 -9.46 -1.28
CA SER A 313 9.44 -8.48 -0.47
C SER A 313 10.67 -9.07 0.22
N LYS A 314 11.63 -8.21 0.57
CA LYS A 314 12.83 -8.56 1.34
C LYS A 314 12.58 -8.51 2.85
N ASP A 315 11.64 -7.67 3.24
CA ASP A 315 11.13 -7.54 4.59
C ASP A 315 9.65 -7.93 4.57
N ASP A 316 8.75 -7.12 5.07
CA ASP A 316 7.35 -7.48 5.23
C ASP A 316 6.55 -7.46 3.92
N GLY A 317 5.58 -8.35 3.83
CA GLY A 317 4.70 -8.41 2.66
C GLY A 317 3.66 -7.32 2.65
N LEU A 318 2.89 -7.22 3.72
CA LEU A 318 1.99 -6.13 4.06
C LEU A 318 2.39 -5.61 5.42
N ASN A 319 2.53 -4.29 5.57
CA ASN A 319 2.88 -3.64 6.83
C ASN A 319 1.88 -2.52 7.18
N ALA A 320 1.08 -2.72 8.23
CA ALA A 320 0.23 -1.64 8.75
C ALA A 320 0.96 -0.93 9.88
N ALA A 321 1.71 0.08 9.50
CA ALA A 321 2.56 0.88 10.37
C ALA A 321 2.47 2.38 10.02
N GLY A 322 3.27 3.21 10.66
CA GLY A 322 3.44 4.63 10.35
C GLY A 322 4.14 5.40 11.45
N ASP A 323 4.65 6.58 11.11
CA ASP A 323 5.48 7.42 11.97
C ASP A 323 4.75 8.07 13.15
N SER A 324 3.43 8.05 13.17
CA SER A 324 2.68 8.74 14.21
C SER A 324 2.54 7.89 15.47
N ASN A 325 3.17 8.30 16.54
CA ASN A 325 2.94 7.80 17.91
C ASN A 325 1.50 7.99 18.42
N THR A 326 0.55 8.34 17.56
CA THR A 326 -0.82 8.71 17.91
C THR A 326 -1.87 7.76 17.35
N SER A 327 -1.53 6.79 16.49
CA SER A 327 -2.56 5.96 15.91
C SER A 327 -2.75 4.66 16.70
N SER A 328 -3.88 4.62 17.40
CA SER A 328 -4.50 3.40 17.92
C SER A 328 -5.22 2.62 16.80
N ASP A 329 -5.07 2.99 15.53
CA ASP A 329 -5.97 2.58 14.46
C ASP A 329 -5.25 1.88 13.28
N TYR A 330 -4.05 1.30 13.52
CA TYR A 330 -3.42 0.44 12.53
C TYR A 330 -4.25 -0.82 12.31
N SER A 331 -4.44 -1.20 11.07
CA SER A 331 -5.14 -2.44 10.76
C SER A 331 -4.92 -2.93 9.33
N ILE A 332 -5.01 -4.25 9.17
CA ILE A 332 -5.09 -4.88 7.85
C ILE A 332 -6.43 -5.60 7.76
N THR A 333 -7.22 -5.25 6.75
CA THR A 333 -8.54 -5.85 6.50
C THR A 333 -8.60 -6.43 5.10
N ILE A 334 -8.83 -7.74 4.99
CA ILE A 334 -8.98 -8.44 3.71
C ILE A 334 -10.44 -8.91 3.60
N ASN A 335 -11.22 -8.22 2.75
CA ASN A 335 -12.63 -8.51 2.52
C ASN A 335 -12.86 -9.38 1.27
N GLY A 336 -11.89 -9.39 0.32
CA GLY A 336 -12.06 -10.09 -0.94
C GLY A 336 -10.78 -10.14 -1.77
N GLY A 337 -10.91 -10.57 -3.03
CA GLY A 337 -9.81 -10.69 -3.96
C GLY A 337 -8.94 -11.93 -3.76
N LYS A 338 -7.80 -11.93 -4.44
CA LYS A 338 -6.75 -12.92 -4.27
C LYS A 338 -5.45 -12.21 -3.87
N LEU A 339 -4.89 -12.60 -2.73
CA LEU A 339 -3.63 -12.11 -2.21
C LEU A 339 -2.64 -13.26 -2.11
N GLU A 340 -1.48 -13.12 -2.74
CA GLU A 340 -0.34 -14.02 -2.60
C GLU A 340 0.90 -13.25 -2.16
N VAL A 341 1.49 -13.63 -1.03
CA VAL A 341 2.61 -12.95 -0.40
C VAL A 341 3.80 -13.91 -0.27
N ASN A 342 4.97 -13.43 -0.65
CA ASN A 342 6.27 -14.08 -0.44
C ASN A 342 7.24 -13.08 0.19
N ALA A 343 7.22 -12.99 1.53
CA ALA A 343 8.00 -12.03 2.33
C ALA A 343 9.16 -12.72 3.05
N SER A 344 10.30 -12.04 3.21
CA SER A 344 11.43 -12.59 3.98
C SER A 344 11.38 -12.17 5.45
N GLY A 345 10.72 -11.05 5.78
CA GLY A 345 10.21 -10.66 7.09
C GLY A 345 8.84 -11.27 7.36
N ASP A 346 7.97 -10.53 8.03
CA ASP A 346 6.60 -10.96 8.30
C ASP A 346 5.77 -11.01 7.00
N GLY A 347 4.93 -12.02 6.89
CA GLY A 347 4.08 -12.13 5.71
C GLY A 347 3.03 -11.03 5.66
N ILE A 348 2.32 -10.87 6.76
CA ILE A 348 1.36 -9.80 7.02
C ILE A 348 1.64 -9.31 8.44
N ASP A 349 2.13 -8.08 8.57
CA ASP A 349 2.38 -7.38 9.83
C ASP A 349 1.41 -6.22 10.04
N SER A 350 0.91 -6.10 11.24
CA SER A 350 0.09 -4.97 11.65
C SER A 350 0.44 -4.54 13.06
N ASN A 351 0.83 -3.30 13.25
CA ASN A 351 0.92 -2.71 14.58
C ASN A 351 -0.44 -2.64 15.32
N GLY A 352 -1.52 -3.06 14.65
CA GLY A 352 -2.88 -3.16 15.14
C GLY A 352 -3.55 -4.50 14.82
N ASP A 353 -4.83 -4.47 14.49
CA ASP A 353 -5.62 -5.67 14.23
C ASP A 353 -5.43 -6.21 12.80
N ILE A 354 -5.60 -7.53 12.64
CA ILE A 354 -5.74 -8.19 11.34
C ILE A 354 -7.14 -8.80 11.22
N TYR A 355 -7.87 -8.44 10.17
CA TYR A 355 -9.19 -8.99 9.85
C TYR A 355 -9.18 -9.67 8.49
N ILE A 356 -9.53 -10.96 8.45
CA ILE A 356 -9.74 -11.71 7.21
C ILE A 356 -11.24 -12.07 7.13
N ASN A 357 -11.95 -11.36 6.26
CA ASN A 357 -13.40 -11.48 6.12
C ASN A 357 -13.81 -12.24 4.84
N GLY A 358 -12.90 -12.38 3.86
CA GLY A 358 -13.19 -13.01 2.59
C GLY A 358 -11.97 -13.18 1.71
N GLY A 359 -12.19 -13.55 0.45
CA GLY A 359 -11.14 -13.74 -0.55
C GLY A 359 -10.30 -15.00 -0.38
N GLU A 360 -9.19 -15.02 -1.09
CA GLU A 360 -8.16 -16.07 -1.02
C GLU A 360 -6.83 -15.44 -0.61
N THR A 361 -6.30 -15.84 0.53
CA THR A 361 -5.05 -15.32 1.09
C THR A 361 -4.04 -16.46 1.24
N TYR A 362 -2.94 -16.36 0.51
CA TYR A 362 -1.83 -17.28 0.55
C TYR A 362 -0.55 -16.55 0.94
N VAL A 363 0.08 -16.99 2.03
CA VAL A 363 1.25 -16.33 2.59
C VAL A 363 2.41 -17.32 2.73
N SER A 364 3.57 -16.92 2.25
CA SER A 364 4.85 -17.52 2.58
C SER A 364 5.68 -16.47 3.29
N GLY A 365 5.66 -16.50 4.61
CA GLY A 365 6.38 -15.57 5.49
C GLY A 365 7.82 -15.99 5.74
N ALA A 366 8.41 -15.49 6.82
CA ALA A 366 9.81 -15.69 7.17
C ALA A 366 10.22 -17.15 7.35
N THR A 367 11.49 -17.40 7.09
CA THR A 367 12.16 -18.70 7.32
C THR A 367 13.12 -18.64 8.51
N ASN A 368 12.89 -17.73 9.43
CA ASN A 368 13.61 -17.57 10.69
C ASN A 368 12.61 -17.57 11.88
N ASN A 369 13.10 -17.54 13.10
CA ASN A 369 12.24 -17.56 14.30
C ASN A 369 12.06 -16.15 14.91
N GLY A 370 12.50 -15.10 14.26
CA GLY A 370 12.34 -13.71 14.70
C GLY A 370 11.09 -13.06 14.15
N ASP A 371 10.58 -13.61 13.02
CA ASP A 371 9.44 -13.10 12.28
C ASP A 371 8.41 -14.22 12.07
N SER A 372 7.21 -13.88 11.58
CA SER A 372 6.04 -14.77 11.46
C SER A 372 5.44 -14.73 10.05
N ALA A 373 4.50 -15.62 9.77
CA ALA A 373 3.67 -15.50 8.59
C ALA A 373 2.57 -14.44 8.77
N LEU A 374 2.10 -14.28 10.00
CA LEU A 374 1.08 -13.30 10.41
C LEU A 374 1.49 -12.76 11.77
N ASP A 375 1.73 -11.46 11.88
CA ASP A 375 2.00 -10.75 13.12
C ASP A 375 0.99 -9.62 13.36
N TYR A 376 0.61 -9.39 14.60
CA TYR A 376 -0.29 -8.30 15.00
C TYR A 376 0.08 -7.79 16.39
N GLY A 377 -0.21 -6.50 16.61
CA GLY A 377 0.28 -5.78 17.79
C GLY A 377 -0.09 -6.42 19.15
N ASP A 378 0.75 -6.28 20.13
CA ASP A 378 0.70 -6.90 21.50
C ASP A 378 -0.67 -6.83 22.22
N ARG A 379 -1.57 -5.93 21.85
CA ARG A 379 -2.90 -5.73 22.44
C ARG A 379 -4.02 -5.82 21.42
N SER A 380 -3.65 -6.23 20.26
CA SER A 380 -4.51 -6.35 19.08
C SER A 380 -4.93 -7.80 18.86
N LYS A 381 -5.60 -8.08 17.78
CA LYS A 381 -6.11 -9.41 17.50
C LYS A 381 -6.09 -9.70 16.00
N GLY A 382 -5.81 -10.95 15.67
CA GLY A 382 -6.15 -11.52 14.38
C GLY A 382 -7.55 -12.13 14.45
N VAL A 383 -8.43 -11.81 13.50
CA VAL A 383 -9.79 -12.36 13.42
C VAL A 383 -10.07 -12.86 12.01
N ILE A 384 -10.62 -14.08 11.91
CA ILE A 384 -11.10 -14.61 10.63
C ILE A 384 -12.59 -14.86 10.69
N SER A 385 -13.33 -14.30 9.73
CA SER A 385 -14.77 -14.45 9.60
C SER A 385 -15.21 -15.10 8.29
N GLY A 386 -14.31 -15.22 7.31
CA GLY A 386 -14.58 -15.81 6.00
C GLY A 386 -13.34 -15.95 5.15
N GLY A 387 -13.50 -16.43 3.92
CA GLY A 387 -12.45 -16.61 2.96
C GLY A 387 -11.58 -17.86 3.16
N THR A 388 -10.56 -17.99 2.33
CA THR A 388 -9.55 -19.05 2.42
C THR A 388 -8.23 -18.45 2.86
N LEU A 389 -7.62 -19.02 3.90
CA LEU A 389 -6.29 -18.66 4.39
C LEU A 389 -5.40 -19.89 4.43
N ILE A 390 -4.26 -19.85 3.76
CA ILE A 390 -3.11 -20.70 4.06
C ILE A 390 -1.89 -19.80 4.21
N ALA A 391 -1.41 -19.65 5.46
CA ALA A 391 -0.18 -18.93 5.72
C ALA A 391 0.87 -19.90 6.27
N THR A 392 2.11 -19.79 5.79
CA THR A 392 3.22 -20.66 6.11
C THR A 392 4.42 -19.83 6.53
N GLY A 393 5.13 -20.29 7.55
CA GLY A 393 6.33 -19.63 8.06
C GLY A 393 6.99 -20.48 9.13
N TYR A 394 7.81 -19.85 9.99
CA TYR A 394 8.43 -20.53 11.11
C TYR A 394 7.62 -20.32 12.39
N SER A 395 7.70 -21.30 13.29
CA SER A 395 6.85 -21.35 14.51
C SER A 395 7.36 -20.49 15.67
N GLY A 396 8.49 -19.78 15.51
CA GLY A 396 9.14 -19.05 16.61
C GLY A 396 8.31 -17.89 17.15
N MET A 397 7.63 -17.17 16.27
CA MET A 397 6.74 -16.04 16.55
C MET A 397 5.28 -16.33 16.18
N ALA A 398 4.95 -17.58 15.81
CA ALA A 398 3.60 -17.94 15.36
C ALA A 398 2.57 -17.71 16.46
N GLU A 399 1.55 -16.90 16.18
CA GLU A 399 0.48 -16.52 17.10
C GLU A 399 -0.89 -16.90 16.53
N ALA A 400 -1.75 -17.47 17.39
CA ALA A 400 -3.07 -17.92 16.99
C ALA A 400 -4.08 -16.77 17.01
N PHE A 401 -4.98 -16.72 16.05
CA PHE A 401 -6.04 -15.73 15.97
C PHE A 401 -6.97 -15.76 17.19
N ASP A 402 -7.71 -14.70 17.38
CA ASP A 402 -8.58 -14.49 18.53
C ASP A 402 -9.85 -15.36 18.47
N SER A 403 -10.36 -15.72 19.63
CA SER A 403 -11.56 -16.51 19.80
C SER A 403 -12.85 -15.82 19.32
N SER A 404 -12.82 -14.53 19.02
CA SER A 404 -13.91 -13.79 18.35
C SER A 404 -14.05 -14.11 16.86
N SER A 405 -13.12 -14.90 16.29
CA SER A 405 -13.26 -15.47 14.94
C SER A 405 -14.56 -16.26 14.80
N THR A 406 -15.16 -16.22 13.61
CA THR A 406 -16.41 -16.93 13.33
C THR A 406 -16.27 -18.05 12.31
N GLN A 407 -15.13 -18.14 11.63
CA GLN A 407 -14.73 -19.27 10.79
C GLN A 407 -13.65 -20.09 11.49
N GLY A 408 -13.74 -21.41 11.37
CA GLY A 408 -12.79 -22.33 11.99
C GLY A 408 -11.37 -22.13 11.45
N MET A 409 -10.39 -22.10 12.35
CA MET A 409 -8.97 -21.93 12.02
C MET A 409 -8.10 -22.89 12.81
N ILE A 410 -7.07 -23.42 12.15
CA ILE A 410 -6.04 -24.26 12.80
C ILE A 410 -4.68 -23.63 12.57
N LEU A 411 -3.94 -23.41 13.67
CA LEU A 411 -2.50 -23.18 13.66
C LEU A 411 -1.81 -24.49 14.00
N TYR A 412 -1.04 -25.03 13.06
CA TYR A 412 -0.34 -26.32 13.21
C TYR A 412 1.17 -26.15 13.07
N GLY A 413 1.90 -26.52 14.12
CA GLY A 413 3.35 -26.60 14.12
C GLY A 413 3.83 -28.00 13.74
N LEU A 414 4.67 -28.08 12.71
CA LEU A 414 5.26 -29.32 12.22
C LEU A 414 6.41 -29.76 13.13
N SER A 415 6.67 -31.07 13.16
CA SER A 415 7.84 -31.61 13.87
C SER A 415 9.15 -31.38 13.10
N ASN A 416 9.08 -31.24 11.79
CA ASN A 416 10.20 -30.97 10.91
C ASN A 416 9.80 -29.92 9.87
N THR A 417 10.78 -29.19 9.37
CA THR A 417 10.59 -28.24 8.26
C THR A 417 10.13 -28.97 7.00
N SER A 418 9.21 -28.38 6.26
CA SER A 418 8.67 -28.85 4.98
C SER A 418 8.80 -27.77 3.91
N SER A 419 8.84 -28.18 2.65
CA SER A 419 8.69 -27.32 1.46
C SER A 419 7.56 -27.82 0.55
N GLU A 420 6.79 -28.78 1.03
CA GLU A 420 5.77 -29.46 0.28
C GLU A 420 4.46 -28.68 0.25
N THR A 421 3.60 -29.02 -0.68
CA THR A 421 2.24 -28.47 -0.76
C THR A 421 1.47 -28.72 0.52
N VAL A 422 0.88 -27.68 1.08
CA VAL A 422 -0.11 -27.75 2.15
C VAL A 422 -1.48 -28.03 1.53
N THR A 423 -2.15 -29.08 2.00
CA THR A 423 -3.52 -29.41 1.57
C THR A 423 -4.39 -29.65 2.79
N VAL A 424 -5.54 -29.02 2.84
CA VAL A 424 -6.53 -29.18 3.91
C VAL A 424 -7.73 -29.95 3.38
N THR A 425 -8.10 -31.03 4.06
CA THR A 425 -9.29 -31.83 3.70
C THR A 425 -10.24 -31.98 4.88
N ASP A 426 -11.53 -32.09 4.58
CA ASP A 426 -12.56 -32.46 5.55
C ASP A 426 -12.52 -33.96 5.89
N SER A 427 -13.39 -34.39 6.81
CA SER A 427 -13.52 -35.80 7.21
C SER A 427 -14.03 -36.73 6.09
N SER A 428 -14.61 -36.17 5.04
CA SER A 428 -15.07 -36.91 3.85
C SER A 428 -13.97 -37.02 2.78
N GLY A 429 -12.83 -36.35 2.98
CA GLY A 429 -11.71 -36.32 2.04
C GLY A 429 -11.84 -35.25 0.94
N ASN A 430 -12.82 -34.34 1.04
CA ASN A 430 -12.90 -33.20 0.12
C ASN A 430 -11.78 -32.18 0.44
N VAL A 431 -11.10 -31.73 -0.61
CA VAL A 431 -10.09 -30.66 -0.47
C VAL A 431 -10.80 -29.34 -0.28
N LEU A 432 -10.51 -28.67 0.84
CA LEU A 432 -11.02 -27.34 1.17
C LEU A 432 -10.11 -26.23 0.68
N ALA A 433 -8.78 -26.45 0.79
CA ALA A 433 -7.76 -25.50 0.34
C ALA A 433 -6.44 -26.22 0.03
N SER A 434 -5.64 -25.64 -0.85
CA SER A 434 -4.31 -26.16 -1.20
C SER A 434 -3.40 -25.02 -1.64
N TYR A 435 -2.15 -25.02 -1.16
CA TYR A 435 -1.12 -24.02 -1.48
C TYR A 435 0.26 -24.65 -1.51
N THR A 436 1.07 -24.29 -2.49
CA THR A 436 2.48 -24.69 -2.56
C THR A 436 3.36 -23.48 -2.24
N PRO A 437 3.88 -23.36 -1.01
CA PRO A 437 4.71 -22.23 -0.64
C PRO A 437 6.04 -22.24 -1.41
N PRO A 438 6.58 -21.09 -1.80
CA PRO A 438 7.89 -21.00 -2.46
C PRO A 438 9.07 -21.25 -1.51
N LYS A 439 8.84 -21.23 -0.18
CA LYS A 439 9.87 -21.36 0.85
C LYS A 439 9.58 -22.49 1.83
N ASN A 440 10.59 -22.88 2.59
CA ASN A 440 10.45 -23.83 3.68
C ASN A 440 9.64 -23.24 4.84
N TYR A 441 8.90 -24.08 5.55
CA TYR A 441 8.08 -23.71 6.70
C TYR A 441 8.03 -24.83 7.74
N ASN A 442 7.73 -24.48 9.00
CA ASN A 442 7.42 -25.45 10.04
C ASN A 442 6.16 -25.06 10.85
N ALA A 443 5.47 -24.02 10.46
CA ALA A 443 4.16 -23.66 10.95
C ALA A 443 3.22 -23.35 9.79
N VAL A 444 1.94 -23.72 9.94
CA VAL A 444 0.90 -23.44 8.96
C VAL A 444 -0.37 -22.94 9.67
N TYR A 445 -0.93 -21.87 9.16
CA TYR A 445 -2.25 -21.37 9.49
C TYR A 445 -3.20 -21.78 8.38
N VAL A 446 -4.30 -22.43 8.73
CA VAL A 446 -5.28 -22.85 7.75
C VAL A 446 -6.69 -22.50 8.20
N SER A 447 -7.44 -21.88 7.31
CA SER A 447 -8.86 -21.65 7.44
C SER A 447 -9.49 -21.70 6.06
N ALA A 448 -10.68 -22.27 5.96
CA ALA A 448 -11.42 -22.34 4.71
C ALA A 448 -12.93 -22.33 4.98
N PRO A 449 -13.76 -21.91 4.02
CA PRO A 449 -15.20 -21.97 4.14
C PRO A 449 -15.66 -23.39 4.51
N GLY A 450 -16.53 -23.48 5.50
CA GLY A 450 -17.04 -24.76 6.00
C GLY A 450 -16.23 -25.37 7.15
N MET A 451 -15.10 -24.80 7.53
CA MET A 451 -14.40 -25.20 8.76
C MET A 451 -15.16 -24.72 9.99
N THR A 452 -15.62 -25.68 10.81
CA THR A 452 -16.48 -25.42 11.99
C THR A 452 -16.07 -26.28 13.17
N THR A 453 -16.31 -25.80 14.37
CA THR A 453 -16.08 -26.51 15.63
C THR A 453 -16.82 -27.86 15.68
N GLY A 454 -16.21 -28.85 16.33
CA GLY A 454 -16.75 -30.20 16.46
C GLY A 454 -16.41 -31.13 15.29
N ASN A 455 -15.78 -30.62 14.23
CA ASN A 455 -15.32 -31.43 13.08
C ASN A 455 -13.80 -31.61 13.12
N SER A 456 -13.33 -32.62 12.39
CA SER A 456 -11.90 -32.90 12.23
C SER A 456 -11.47 -32.62 10.79
N TYR A 457 -10.28 -32.05 10.66
CA TYR A 457 -9.68 -31.69 9.37
C TYR A 457 -8.29 -32.31 9.26
N THR A 458 -7.91 -32.76 8.08
CA THR A 458 -6.59 -33.32 7.85
C THR A 458 -5.74 -32.29 7.09
N ILE A 459 -4.61 -31.92 7.70
CA ILE A 459 -3.57 -31.11 7.08
C ILE A 459 -2.51 -32.05 6.55
N ALA A 460 -2.31 -32.03 5.23
CA ALA A 460 -1.23 -32.78 4.57
C ALA A 460 -0.11 -31.82 4.14
N THR A 461 1.13 -32.21 4.38
CA THR A 461 2.35 -31.53 3.92
C THR A 461 3.20 -32.60 3.22
N GLY A 462 3.00 -32.72 1.91
CA GLY A 462 3.54 -33.82 1.12
C GLY A 462 2.96 -35.18 1.55
N SER A 463 3.85 -36.09 1.97
CA SER A 463 3.45 -37.44 2.47
C SER A 463 3.02 -37.43 3.94
N SER A 464 3.34 -36.41 4.72
CA SER A 464 2.91 -36.25 6.10
C SER A 464 1.44 -35.82 6.19
N ARG A 465 0.68 -36.43 7.10
CA ARG A 465 -0.74 -36.15 7.32
C ARG A 465 -1.02 -36.08 8.80
N GLN A 466 -1.70 -35.01 9.23
CA GLN A 466 -2.16 -34.84 10.60
C GLN A 466 -3.64 -34.50 10.60
N THR A 467 -4.43 -35.33 11.27
CA THR A 467 -5.86 -35.02 11.52
C THR A 467 -5.99 -34.32 12.85
N ILE A 468 -6.65 -33.17 12.85
CA ILE A 468 -6.82 -32.28 14.01
C ILE A 468 -8.32 -32.05 14.20
N SER A 469 -8.81 -32.25 15.41
CA SER A 469 -10.16 -31.86 15.82
C SER A 469 -10.20 -30.38 16.09
N LEU A 470 -11.16 -29.67 15.51
CA LEU A 470 -11.40 -28.27 15.78
C LEU A 470 -12.30 -28.13 17.02
N ASP A 471 -11.68 -28.28 18.21
CA ASP A 471 -12.42 -28.29 19.48
C ASP A 471 -12.86 -26.89 19.91
N SER A 472 -12.16 -25.85 19.45
CA SER A 472 -12.52 -24.43 19.56
C SER A 472 -12.44 -23.77 18.19
N ILE A 473 -13.06 -22.60 18.03
CA ILE A 473 -13.10 -21.90 16.74
C ILE A 473 -11.69 -21.61 16.19
N VAL A 474 -10.73 -21.35 17.07
CA VAL A 474 -9.31 -21.30 16.78
C VAL A 474 -8.64 -22.40 17.59
N THR A 475 -7.93 -23.30 16.93
CA THR A 475 -7.30 -24.47 17.52
C THR A 475 -5.81 -24.47 17.16
N THR A 476 -4.94 -24.58 18.18
CA THR A 476 -3.50 -24.74 18.00
C THR A 476 -3.10 -26.18 18.25
N SER A 477 -2.24 -26.74 17.40
CA SER A 477 -1.78 -28.13 17.47
C SER A 477 -0.32 -28.27 17.04
N GLY A 478 0.35 -29.34 17.49
CA GLY A 478 1.73 -29.65 17.14
C GLY A 478 2.76 -28.78 17.86
N ASN A 479 3.93 -28.57 17.23
CA ASN A 479 5.07 -27.86 17.82
C ASN A 479 4.99 -26.36 17.52
N VAL A 480 4.11 -25.64 18.18
CA VAL A 480 4.04 -24.18 18.12
C VAL A 480 4.65 -23.61 19.38
N ASN A 481 5.68 -22.79 19.27
CA ASN A 481 6.21 -21.99 20.38
C ASN A 481 5.29 -20.76 20.57
N SER A 482 4.09 -20.97 21.10
CA SER A 482 3.22 -19.84 21.44
C SER A 482 3.89 -18.99 22.52
N ARG A 483 4.20 -17.72 22.26
CA ARG A 483 4.37 -16.72 23.31
C ARG A 483 3.06 -16.73 24.11
N GLY A 484 3.16 -17.21 25.36
CA GLY A 484 1.97 -17.48 26.16
C GLY A 484 1.12 -16.24 26.35
N MET A 485 -0.13 -16.31 25.99
CA MET A 485 -1.16 -15.55 26.67
C MET A 485 -1.09 -15.88 28.14
N GLY A 486 -0.56 -14.97 28.97
CA GLY A 486 -0.62 -15.02 30.42
C GLY A 486 -2.05 -14.98 30.88
N GLY A 487 -2.71 -16.14 30.92
CA GLY A 487 -3.95 -16.33 31.65
C GLY A 487 -3.68 -16.26 33.14
N PRO A 488 -4.46 -15.54 33.96
CA PRO A 488 -4.31 -15.51 35.40
C PRO A 488 -4.84 -16.80 36.01
N GLY A 489 -3.94 -17.63 36.59
CA GLY A 489 -4.34 -18.59 37.59
C GLY A 489 -4.13 -20.06 37.25
N GLY A 490 -3.02 -20.58 37.75
CA GLY A 490 -2.78 -21.99 37.91
C GLY A 490 -1.68 -22.23 38.94
N MET A 491 -1.91 -21.87 40.22
CA MET A 491 -1.14 -22.44 41.33
C MET A 491 -1.54 -23.89 41.49
N GLY A 492 -0.54 -24.78 41.58
CA GLY A 492 -0.73 -26.04 42.27
C GLY A 492 0.03 -27.21 41.70
N GLY A 493 1.00 -27.71 42.44
CA GLY A 493 1.46 -29.06 42.26
C GLY A 493 2.93 -29.27 42.59
N SER A 494 3.23 -29.25 43.90
CA SER A 494 4.48 -29.74 44.46
C SER A 494 4.72 -31.22 44.18
N GLY A 495 5.93 -31.56 43.78
CA GLY A 495 6.45 -32.92 43.68
C GLY A 495 7.87 -32.98 44.17
N ASN A 496 8.00 -33.37 45.45
CA ASN A 496 9.20 -33.58 46.23
C ASN A 496 9.95 -34.85 45.86
N SER A 497 11.28 -34.80 45.73
CA SER A 497 12.21 -35.88 46.13
C SER A 497 13.63 -35.31 46.15
N GLY A 498 14.24 -35.28 47.11
CA GLY A 498 14.96 -35.52 48.23
C GLY A 498 16.32 -36.13 48.00
N GLY A 499 17.33 -35.62 48.73
CA GLY A 499 18.56 -36.33 49.03
C GLY A 499 19.83 -35.49 48.99
N PRO A 500 20.80 -35.84 49.83
CA PRO A 500 21.29 -34.85 50.81
C PRO A 500 22.81 -34.57 50.71
N GLY A 501 23.26 -33.54 51.41
CA GLY A 501 24.54 -33.56 52.11
C GLY A 501 25.67 -32.70 51.59
N GLY A 502 26.21 -31.84 52.48
CA GLY A 502 27.59 -31.42 52.42
C GLY A 502 27.86 -29.97 52.78
N SER A 503 27.83 -29.69 54.07
CA SER A 503 28.65 -28.89 55.02
C SER A 503 29.74 -27.95 54.51
N GLY A 504 29.78 -26.74 55.13
CA GLY A 504 30.99 -26.01 55.46
C GLY A 504 31.05 -24.56 55.09
N GLY A 505 30.73 -23.66 55.81
CA GLY A 505 31.19 -22.74 56.81
C GLY A 505 32.15 -21.63 56.30
N PRO A 506 32.44 -20.68 57.21
CA PRO A 506 31.86 -19.31 57.11
C PRO A 506 32.94 -18.22 56.98
N GLY A 507 32.52 -16.96 56.81
CA GLY A 507 33.38 -15.83 57.23
C GLY A 507 33.55 -14.70 56.25
N GLY A 508 33.15 -13.52 56.71
CA GLY A 508 33.94 -12.34 56.79
C GLY A 508 33.43 -11.14 55.98
N SER A 509 32.63 -10.36 56.56
CA SER A 509 32.63 -8.95 56.98
C SER A 509 33.50 -7.94 56.20
N GLY A 510 32.88 -6.79 55.89
CA GLY A 510 33.46 -5.41 55.93
C GLY A 510 33.73 -4.81 54.57
N GLY A 511 33.26 -3.62 54.32
CA GLY A 511 33.34 -2.38 54.84
C GLY A 511 33.30 -1.31 53.75
N SER A 512 32.42 -0.41 53.88
CA SER A 512 32.33 1.02 53.60
C SER A 512 33.49 1.77 52.88
N GLY A 513 33.08 2.81 52.08
CA GLY A 513 33.80 4.10 51.90
C GLY A 513 33.89 4.59 50.48
N SER A 514 33.10 5.53 50.05
CA SER A 514 33.19 6.97 50.13
C SER A 514 34.14 7.66 49.11
N ALA A 515 33.53 8.43 48.22
CA ALA A 515 33.83 9.79 47.78
C ALA A 515 35.14 10.11 47.02
N GLY A 516 34.99 10.92 45.93
CA GLY A 516 35.95 11.93 45.50
C GLY A 516 36.13 12.09 43.99
N GLY A 517 35.51 13.10 43.38
CA GLY A 517 36.06 13.71 42.14
C GLY A 517 37.17 14.71 42.51
N PRO A 518 37.56 15.69 41.67
CA PRO A 518 37.44 15.94 40.24
C PRO A 518 38.75 16.41 39.58
N GLY A 519 38.70 16.79 38.26
CA GLY A 519 39.72 17.64 37.60
C GLY A 519 40.64 16.83 36.70
N GLY A 520 41.08 17.28 35.52
CA GLY A 520 41.09 18.50 34.87
C GLY A 520 42.07 18.41 33.67
N MET A 521 41.77 19.12 32.64
CA MET A 521 42.62 19.86 31.71
C MET A 521 43.81 19.21 30.98
N GLY A 522 43.83 19.52 29.65
CA GLY A 522 45.02 19.87 28.85
C GLY A 522 45.46 18.78 27.89
N GLY A 523 45.73 18.99 26.66
CA GLY A 523 46.01 20.14 25.86
C GLY A 523 46.76 19.66 24.62
N SER A 524 46.47 20.26 23.50
CA SER A 524 47.34 20.70 22.41
C SER A 524 48.30 19.74 21.70
N GLY A 525 48.30 19.88 20.37
CA GLY A 525 49.49 19.92 19.53
C GLY A 525 49.43 18.99 18.35
N SER A 526 49.17 19.44 17.18
CA SER A 526 49.98 20.15 16.21
C SER A 526 50.66 19.26 15.14
N SER A 527 50.27 19.53 13.94
CA SER A 527 51.12 19.64 12.72
C SER A 527 51.71 18.39 12.05
N GLY A 528 51.53 18.37 10.74
CA GLY A 528 52.48 17.72 9.82
C GLY A 528 51.98 17.59 8.39
N LYS A 529 52.30 18.58 7.57
CA LYS A 529 52.19 18.63 6.10
C LYS A 529 53.09 17.60 5.41
N SER A 530 52.71 17.16 4.28
CA SER A 530 53.42 17.11 2.96
C SER A 530 52.86 15.92 2.18
N GLY A 531 52.54 15.94 0.90
CA GLY A 531 52.99 16.72 -0.21
C GLY A 531 53.27 15.78 -1.38
N ARG A 532 52.72 16.12 -2.55
CA ARG A 532 53.17 15.81 -3.92
C ARG A 532 52.88 14.46 -4.57
N SER A 533 52.07 14.53 -5.59
CA SER A 533 52.28 14.51 -7.09
C SER A 533 52.49 13.11 -7.68
N GLY A 534 51.70 12.74 -8.66
CA GLY A 534 51.69 13.04 -10.05
C GLY A 534 51.68 11.77 -10.91
N LYS A 535 50.77 11.59 -11.69
CA LYS A 535 50.72 11.46 -13.15
C LYS A 535 49.29 11.21 -13.60
#